data_a41dd255dac8e109155a127618bddf2a
#
_entry.id   a41dd255dac8e109155a127618bddf2a
#
_cell.length_a   1.000
_cell.length_b   1.000
_cell.length_c   1.000
_cell.angle_alpha   90.00
_cell.angle_beta   90.00
_cell.angle_gamma   90.00
#
_symmetry.space_group_name_H-M   'P 1'
#
loop_
_entity.id
_entity.type
_entity.pdbx_description
1 polymer ?
#
loop_
_entity_poly.entity_id
_entity_poly.type
_entity_poly.pdbx_seq_one_letter_code
_entity_poly.pdbx_strand_id
1 'polypeptide(L)'
;TYDRPDSTYGPFNWTVTEGGGKLETAEDVNVNGTRKNVAYYTPSEPGVSYLAATTKDGQYHVNFAVVCLPVQANTLRLDDTRATLHPLETLALNATLTPTPTRAEDAALTWTSFNPEVATVEENGVVTAHKPGYAYIKVSTDINTSVTAYCVVEVLPGQGYTVTLDANGGTVKPDSVSVQYGMAVGQLPVPV
;
A
#
# COMPACT_ATOMS: atom_id res chain seq x y z
N THR A 1 -1.13 -8.11 37.80
CA THR A 1 -0.26 -7.89 38.96
C THR A 1 -1.03 -8.14 40.26
N TYR A 2 -0.52 -8.99 41.14
CA TYR A 2 -1.11 -9.29 42.43
C TYR A 2 -0.32 -8.56 43.53
N ASP A 3 -1.03 -7.81 44.35
CA ASP A 3 -0.45 -6.85 45.28
C ASP A 3 -0.79 -7.21 46.75
N ARG A 4 -0.34 -8.38 47.21
CA ARG A 4 -0.37 -8.74 48.66
C ARG A 4 1.05 -9.02 49.13
N PRO A 5 1.61 -8.19 50.00
CA PRO A 5 2.99 -8.35 50.46
C PRO A 5 3.24 -9.57 51.36
N ASP A 6 2.19 -10.28 51.77
CA ASP A 6 2.23 -11.42 52.70
C ASP A 6 1.60 -12.71 52.12
N SER A 7 1.39 -12.76 50.78
CA SER A 7 0.74 -13.95 50.21
C SER A 7 1.69 -15.15 50.18
N THR A 8 1.29 -16.22 50.84
CA THR A 8 1.89 -17.55 50.72
C THR A 8 1.70 -18.21 49.36
N TYR A 9 0.95 -17.56 48.48
CA TYR A 9 0.74 -17.99 47.09
C TYR A 9 1.96 -17.56 46.26
N GLY A 10 2.77 -18.53 45.90
CA GLY A 10 3.97 -18.32 45.08
C GLY A 10 3.65 -17.78 43.68
N PRO A 11 4.68 -17.72 42.80
CA PRO A 11 4.50 -17.18 41.44
C PRO A 11 3.37 -17.88 40.71
N PHE A 12 2.62 -17.11 39.90
CA PHE A 12 1.57 -17.64 39.05
C PHE A 12 2.16 -18.39 37.86
N ASN A 13 1.52 -19.50 37.50
CA ASN A 13 1.72 -20.13 36.21
C ASN A 13 0.87 -19.41 35.19
N TRP A 14 1.53 -18.82 34.17
CA TRP A 14 0.89 -18.13 33.11
C TRP A 14 0.82 -19.01 31.84
N THR A 15 -0.31 -19.03 31.19
CA THR A 15 -0.52 -19.76 29.93
C THR A 15 -1.31 -18.95 28.93
N VAL A 16 -1.03 -19.13 27.64
CA VAL A 16 -1.89 -18.70 26.56
C VAL A 16 -2.86 -19.84 26.30
N THR A 17 -4.15 -19.60 26.50
CA THR A 17 -5.19 -20.64 26.36
C THR A 17 -5.81 -20.64 24.98
N GLU A 18 -5.80 -19.48 24.30
CA GLU A 18 -6.29 -19.32 22.94
C GLU A 18 -5.59 -18.12 22.29
N GLY A 19 -5.42 -18.15 20.94
CA GLY A 19 -4.67 -17.16 20.18
C GLY A 19 -3.18 -17.49 20.12
N GLY A 20 -2.42 -16.69 19.36
CA GLY A 20 -0.98 -16.87 19.17
C GLY A 20 -0.17 -15.72 19.78
N GLY A 21 1.02 -16.05 20.30
CA GLY A 21 1.93 -15.02 20.82
C GLY A 21 2.99 -15.57 21.74
N LYS A 22 3.94 -14.70 22.07
CA LYS A 22 5.04 -15.02 23.02
C LYS A 22 4.66 -14.55 24.41
N LEU A 23 4.77 -15.45 25.38
CA LEU A 23 4.57 -15.17 26.79
C LEU A 23 5.90 -15.33 27.53
N GLU A 24 6.33 -14.28 28.19
CA GLU A 24 7.53 -14.24 29.03
C GLU A 24 7.15 -13.85 30.43
N THR A 25 7.72 -14.53 31.42
CA THR A 25 7.44 -14.25 32.85
C THR A 25 8.71 -13.81 33.55
N ALA A 26 8.58 -12.86 34.46
CA ALA A 26 9.66 -12.45 35.35
C ALA A 26 9.14 -12.36 36.79
N GLU A 27 9.94 -12.88 37.72
CA GLU A 27 9.65 -12.85 39.13
C GLU A 27 10.40 -11.69 39.81
N ASP A 28 9.84 -11.19 40.88
CA ASP A 28 10.48 -10.20 41.76
C ASP A 28 10.86 -8.88 41.05
N VAL A 29 10.09 -8.48 40.07
CA VAL A 29 10.30 -7.23 39.34
C VAL A 29 9.80 -6.04 40.16
N ASN A 30 10.63 -4.99 40.29
CA ASN A 30 10.20 -3.76 40.95
C ASN A 30 9.30 -2.93 39.99
N VAL A 31 8.02 -2.84 40.35
CA VAL A 31 7.03 -2.02 39.65
C VAL A 31 6.55 -0.92 40.60
N ASN A 32 6.96 0.31 40.36
CA ASN A 32 6.62 1.49 41.18
C ASN A 32 6.89 1.31 42.67
N GLY A 33 8.06 0.74 43.04
CA GLY A 33 8.47 0.53 44.43
C GLY A 33 7.93 -0.75 45.08
N THR A 34 7.10 -1.52 44.40
CA THR A 34 6.56 -2.79 44.88
C THR A 34 7.12 -3.95 44.06
N ARG A 35 7.56 -5.02 44.72
CA ARG A 35 8.02 -6.25 44.05
C ARG A 35 6.84 -7.08 43.59
N LYS A 36 6.87 -7.48 42.29
CA LYS A 36 5.77 -8.19 41.62
C LYS A 36 6.28 -9.29 40.72
N ASN A 37 5.47 -10.33 40.55
CA ASN A 37 5.65 -11.28 39.47
C ASN A 37 4.86 -10.77 38.27
N VAL A 38 5.51 -10.63 37.12
CA VAL A 38 4.94 -10.04 35.93
C VAL A 38 5.00 -11.02 34.75
N ALA A 39 4.03 -10.91 33.88
CA ALA A 39 4.04 -11.60 32.60
C ALA A 39 3.97 -10.56 31.49
N TYR A 40 4.80 -10.75 30.46
CA TYR A 40 4.82 -9.97 29.25
C TYR A 40 4.27 -10.84 28.12
N TYR A 41 3.23 -10.38 27.50
CA TYR A 41 2.62 -11.06 26.35
C TYR A 41 2.78 -10.22 25.10
N THR A 42 3.32 -10.84 24.06
CA THR A 42 3.45 -10.23 22.72
C THR A 42 2.59 -11.02 21.74
N PRO A 43 1.45 -10.50 21.26
CA PRO A 43 0.62 -11.16 20.27
C PRO A 43 1.40 -11.40 18.98
N SER A 44 1.18 -12.53 18.31
CA SER A 44 1.75 -12.82 16.99
C SER A 44 0.96 -12.16 15.85
N GLU A 45 -0.35 -11.96 16.05
CA GLU A 45 -1.27 -11.43 15.06
C GLU A 45 -2.35 -10.56 15.71
N PRO A 46 -2.99 -9.64 14.94
CA PRO A 46 -4.17 -8.93 15.42
C PRO A 46 -5.33 -9.90 15.70
N GLY A 47 -6.07 -9.61 16.76
CA GLY A 47 -7.18 -10.46 17.19
C GLY A 47 -7.32 -10.48 18.69
N VAL A 48 -8.09 -11.44 19.19
CA VAL A 48 -8.26 -11.68 20.63
C VAL A 48 -7.45 -12.89 21.04
N SER A 49 -6.66 -12.74 22.10
CA SER A 49 -5.95 -13.83 22.75
C SER A 49 -6.42 -13.95 24.18
N TYR A 50 -6.53 -15.19 24.67
CA TYR A 50 -6.91 -15.46 26.04
C TYR A 50 -5.71 -16.03 26.81
N LEU A 51 -5.48 -15.47 27.98
CA LEU A 51 -4.41 -15.87 28.89
C LEU A 51 -5.03 -16.28 30.24
N ALA A 52 -4.42 -17.24 30.88
CA ALA A 52 -4.76 -17.65 32.24
C ALA A 52 -3.55 -17.49 33.16
N ALA A 53 -3.80 -16.99 34.37
CA ALA A 53 -2.88 -17.03 35.47
C ALA A 53 -3.44 -17.95 36.56
N THR A 54 -2.68 -18.96 36.98
CA THR A 54 -3.11 -19.95 37.94
C THR A 54 -2.08 -20.03 39.08
N THR A 55 -2.53 -20.09 40.32
CA THR A 55 -1.62 -20.34 41.45
C THR A 55 -0.98 -21.73 41.38
N LYS A 56 0.18 -21.94 41.99
CA LYS A 56 0.88 -23.22 41.94
C LYS A 56 0.07 -24.40 42.49
N ASP A 57 -0.79 -24.15 43.47
CA ASP A 57 -1.71 -25.14 44.04
C ASP A 57 -2.97 -25.36 43.20
N GLY A 58 -3.17 -24.56 42.13
CA GLY A 58 -4.32 -24.65 41.23
C GLY A 58 -5.65 -24.14 41.83
N GLN A 59 -5.63 -23.60 43.06
CA GLN A 59 -6.89 -23.20 43.71
C GLN A 59 -7.49 -21.91 43.15
N TYR A 60 -6.65 -21.02 42.64
CA TYR A 60 -7.11 -19.76 42.08
C TYR A 60 -6.64 -19.61 40.62
N HIS A 61 -7.53 -19.16 39.78
CA HIS A 61 -7.22 -18.84 38.41
C HIS A 61 -7.93 -17.55 38.00
N VAL A 62 -7.31 -16.80 37.08
CA VAL A 62 -7.85 -15.59 36.48
C VAL A 62 -7.60 -15.68 35.00
N ASN A 63 -8.64 -15.37 34.20
CA ASN A 63 -8.54 -15.30 32.77
C ASN A 63 -8.51 -13.83 32.31
N PHE A 64 -7.71 -13.57 31.29
CA PHE A 64 -7.56 -12.27 30.66
C PHE A 64 -7.83 -12.40 29.17
N ALA A 65 -8.56 -11.43 28.62
CA ALA A 65 -8.65 -11.23 27.18
C ALA A 65 -7.72 -10.08 26.79
N VAL A 66 -6.84 -10.32 25.84
CA VAL A 66 -5.96 -9.30 25.23
C VAL A 66 -6.42 -9.08 23.81
N VAL A 67 -6.82 -7.85 23.50
CA VAL A 67 -7.24 -7.45 22.15
C VAL A 67 -6.08 -6.72 21.49
N CYS A 68 -5.55 -7.31 20.42
CA CYS A 68 -4.56 -6.68 19.56
C CYS A 68 -5.25 -6.15 18.32
N LEU A 69 -5.25 -4.84 18.15
CA LEU A 69 -5.84 -4.21 16.96
C LEU A 69 -4.86 -4.27 15.78
N PRO A 70 -5.35 -4.43 14.54
CA PRO A 70 -4.50 -4.35 13.37
C PRO A 70 -3.89 -2.95 13.24
N VAL A 71 -2.64 -2.89 12.81
CA VAL A 71 -2.01 -1.64 12.42
C VAL A 71 -2.45 -1.32 11.00
N GLN A 72 -3.08 -0.16 10.82
CA GLN A 72 -3.47 0.38 9.52
C GLN A 72 -2.57 1.54 9.15
N ALA A 73 -2.29 1.69 7.86
CA ALA A 73 -1.55 2.85 7.36
C ALA A 73 -2.38 4.13 7.51
N ASN A 74 -1.71 5.22 7.87
CA ASN A 74 -2.30 6.55 7.93
C ASN A 74 -1.68 7.54 6.93
N THR A 75 -0.58 7.14 6.28
CA THR A 75 0.06 7.89 5.20
C THR A 75 0.44 6.98 4.05
N LEU A 76 0.32 7.53 2.84
CA LEU A 76 0.70 6.90 1.59
C LEU A 76 1.64 7.85 0.83
N ARG A 77 2.75 7.34 0.32
CA ARG A 77 3.71 8.10 -0.48
C ARG A 77 4.03 7.36 -1.77
N LEU A 78 4.22 8.11 -2.83
CA LEU A 78 4.80 7.63 -4.07
C LEU A 78 6.29 7.97 -4.12
N ASP A 79 7.06 7.13 -4.80
CA ASP A 79 8.47 7.38 -5.14
C ASP A 79 8.61 8.61 -6.06
N ASP A 80 7.68 8.77 -7.02
CA ASP A 80 7.60 9.92 -7.91
C ASP A 80 6.26 10.64 -7.77
N THR A 81 6.32 11.96 -7.58
CA THR A 81 5.13 12.84 -7.55
C THR A 81 4.94 13.60 -8.87
N ARG A 82 5.92 13.53 -9.77
CA ARG A 82 5.88 14.11 -11.11
C ARG A 82 6.75 13.31 -12.06
N ALA A 83 6.25 13.05 -13.26
CA ALA A 83 6.97 12.35 -14.31
C ALA A 83 6.73 12.99 -15.66
N THR A 84 7.68 12.82 -16.58
CA THR A 84 7.57 13.24 -17.99
C THR A 84 7.81 12.03 -18.86
N LEU A 85 6.88 11.74 -19.75
CA LEU A 85 6.88 10.61 -20.66
C LEU A 85 6.60 11.06 -22.10
N HIS A 86 6.94 10.19 -23.06
CA HIS A 86 6.45 10.29 -24.43
C HIS A 86 5.40 9.21 -24.71
N PRO A 87 4.59 9.35 -25.76
CA PRO A 87 3.62 8.31 -26.11
C PRO A 87 4.25 6.93 -26.23
N LEU A 88 3.57 5.92 -25.70
CA LEU A 88 3.97 4.50 -25.59
C LEU A 88 5.03 4.20 -24.53
N GLU A 89 5.57 5.20 -23.84
CA GLU A 89 6.44 4.95 -22.69
C GLU A 89 5.64 4.55 -21.46
N THR A 90 6.29 3.78 -20.57
CA THR A 90 5.72 3.32 -19.32
C THR A 90 6.58 3.75 -18.13
N LEU A 91 5.93 3.93 -16.99
CA LEU A 91 6.55 4.25 -15.69
C LEU A 91 5.92 3.39 -14.62
N ALA A 92 6.73 2.69 -13.84
CA ALA A 92 6.25 2.00 -12.64
C ALA A 92 6.32 2.95 -11.44
N LEU A 93 5.18 3.27 -10.85
CA LEU A 93 5.07 4.02 -9.60
C LEU A 93 5.00 3.05 -8.42
N ASN A 94 5.86 3.28 -7.43
CA ASN A 94 5.84 2.50 -6.19
C ASN A 94 5.21 3.31 -5.06
N ALA A 95 4.28 2.68 -4.36
CA ALA A 95 3.58 3.27 -3.24
C ALA A 95 4.10 2.69 -1.91
N THR A 96 4.37 3.56 -0.94
CA THR A 96 4.81 3.16 0.40
C THR A 96 3.78 3.59 1.43
N LEU A 97 3.32 2.62 2.21
CA LEU A 97 2.39 2.80 3.32
C LEU A 97 3.14 2.93 4.65
N THR A 98 2.74 3.90 5.47
CA THR A 98 3.33 4.12 6.79
C THR A 98 2.23 4.37 7.85
N PRO A 99 2.26 3.67 9.02
CA PRO A 99 3.06 2.47 9.26
C PRO A 99 2.68 1.33 8.32
N THR A 100 3.57 0.33 8.17
CA THR A 100 3.24 -0.86 7.35
C THR A 100 2.07 -1.60 7.97
N PRO A 101 0.99 -1.85 7.23
CA PRO A 101 -0.15 -2.62 7.72
C PRO A 101 0.24 -4.04 8.13
N THR A 102 -0.40 -4.56 9.18
CA THR A 102 -0.15 -5.92 9.67
C THR A 102 -0.93 -6.99 8.92
N ARG A 103 -1.97 -6.59 8.16
CA ARG A 103 -2.77 -7.49 7.32
C ARG A 103 -2.59 -7.13 5.86
N ALA A 104 -2.55 -8.14 5.00
CA ALA A 104 -2.39 -7.95 3.56
C ALA A 104 -3.56 -7.15 2.93
N GLU A 105 -4.80 -7.42 3.39
CA GLU A 105 -5.98 -6.68 2.94
C GLU A 105 -5.93 -5.19 3.28
N ASP A 106 -5.26 -4.82 4.38
CA ASP A 106 -5.09 -3.43 4.80
C ASP A 106 -4.04 -2.68 3.95
N ALA A 107 -3.27 -3.42 3.15
CA ALA A 107 -2.27 -2.89 2.22
C ALA A 107 -2.78 -2.79 0.77
N ALA A 108 -4.03 -3.19 0.50
CA ALA A 108 -4.63 -3.11 -0.83
C ALA A 108 -4.74 -1.65 -1.30
N LEU A 109 -4.41 -1.42 -2.57
CA LEU A 109 -4.33 -0.11 -3.19
C LEU A 109 -5.20 -0.05 -4.44
N THR A 110 -5.93 1.05 -4.57
CA THR A 110 -6.66 1.39 -5.80
C THR A 110 -5.98 2.53 -6.53
N TRP A 111 -5.65 2.30 -7.81
CA TRP A 111 -5.04 3.25 -8.71
C TRP A 111 -6.08 3.82 -9.68
N THR A 112 -5.99 5.10 -9.96
CA THR A 112 -6.93 5.80 -10.85
C THR A 112 -6.21 6.88 -11.64
N SER A 113 -6.42 6.92 -12.96
CA SER A 113 -6.06 8.06 -13.80
C SER A 113 -7.26 8.98 -13.98
N PHE A 114 -7.07 10.29 -13.76
CA PHE A 114 -8.11 11.29 -14.03
C PHE A 114 -8.16 11.73 -15.49
N ASN A 115 -7.18 11.31 -16.29
CA ASN A 115 -7.20 11.53 -17.74
C ASN A 115 -6.64 10.31 -18.50
N PRO A 116 -7.42 9.22 -18.60
CA PRO A 116 -6.96 7.96 -19.19
C PRO A 116 -6.67 8.06 -20.69
N GLU A 117 -7.16 9.11 -21.38
CA GLU A 117 -6.77 9.36 -22.77
C GLU A 117 -5.31 9.82 -22.91
N VAL A 118 -4.78 10.50 -21.90
CA VAL A 118 -3.39 10.96 -21.85
C VAL A 118 -2.48 9.87 -21.29
N ALA A 119 -2.85 9.28 -20.14
CA ALA A 119 -2.12 8.17 -19.56
C ALA A 119 -3.06 7.28 -18.73
N THR A 120 -2.92 5.97 -18.85
CA THR A 120 -3.60 4.97 -18.02
C THR A 120 -2.69 4.50 -16.90
N VAL A 121 -3.27 3.88 -15.88
CA VAL A 121 -2.55 3.19 -14.80
C VAL A 121 -3.18 1.83 -14.53
N GLU A 122 -2.34 0.83 -14.34
CA GLU A 122 -2.75 -0.53 -13.98
C GLU A 122 -2.82 -0.70 -12.44
N GLU A 123 -3.43 -1.79 -11.98
CA GLU A 123 -3.56 -2.14 -10.55
C GLU A 123 -2.21 -2.27 -9.82
N ASN A 124 -1.14 -2.58 -10.54
CA ASN A 124 0.23 -2.69 -10.02
C ASN A 124 1.00 -1.35 -10.02
N GLY A 125 0.35 -0.23 -10.39
CA GLY A 125 0.97 1.10 -10.44
C GLY A 125 1.75 1.41 -11.72
N VAL A 126 1.69 0.55 -12.75
CA VAL A 126 2.33 0.82 -14.04
C VAL A 126 1.48 1.82 -14.82
N VAL A 127 2.07 2.97 -15.13
CA VAL A 127 1.48 4.03 -15.94
C VAL A 127 1.92 3.84 -17.40
N THR A 128 0.99 3.96 -18.33
CA THR A 128 1.26 3.94 -19.77
C THR A 128 0.81 5.26 -20.40
N ALA A 129 1.73 5.94 -21.07
CA ALA A 129 1.46 7.21 -21.78
C ALA A 129 0.86 6.96 -23.17
N HIS A 130 -0.17 7.75 -23.55
CA HIS A 130 -0.89 7.61 -24.82
C HIS A 130 -0.80 8.86 -25.70
N LYS A 131 -1.29 10.00 -25.20
CA LYS A 131 -1.38 11.25 -25.97
C LYS A 131 -0.70 12.39 -25.22
N PRO A 132 -0.15 13.39 -25.90
CA PRO A 132 0.36 14.60 -25.28
C PRO A 132 -0.68 15.29 -24.40
N GLY A 133 -0.24 15.73 -23.19
CA GLY A 133 -1.09 16.38 -22.22
C GLY A 133 -0.68 16.04 -20.78
N TYR A 134 -1.61 16.30 -19.85
CA TYR A 134 -1.40 16.02 -18.42
C TYR A 134 -2.40 15.00 -17.91
N ALA A 135 -1.92 14.02 -17.14
CA ALA A 135 -2.74 13.11 -16.39
C ALA A 135 -2.36 13.16 -14.88
N TYR A 136 -3.37 13.15 -14.01
CA TYR A 136 -3.19 13.01 -12.58
C TYR A 136 -3.45 11.56 -12.22
N ILE A 137 -2.43 10.88 -11.73
CA ILE A 137 -2.54 9.50 -11.23
C ILE A 137 -2.72 9.56 -9.73
N LYS A 138 -3.84 9.02 -9.25
CA LYS A 138 -4.16 8.88 -7.84
C LYS A 138 -3.96 7.44 -7.40
N VAL A 139 -3.40 7.26 -6.21
CA VAL A 139 -3.45 6.00 -5.47
C VAL A 139 -4.09 6.23 -4.12
N SER A 140 -4.90 5.30 -3.65
CA SER A 140 -5.52 5.32 -2.32
C SER A 140 -5.54 3.92 -1.72
N THR A 141 -5.59 3.84 -0.38
CA THR A 141 -5.88 2.56 0.28
C THR A 141 -7.37 2.23 0.18
N ASP A 142 -7.70 0.95 0.04
CA ASP A 142 -9.09 0.50 -0.08
C ASP A 142 -9.87 0.65 1.24
N ILE A 143 -9.19 0.47 2.38
CA ILE A 143 -9.79 0.60 3.71
C ILE A 143 -10.08 2.05 4.07
N ASN A 144 -9.20 2.96 3.70
CA ASN A 144 -9.35 4.39 3.99
C ASN A 144 -9.03 5.23 2.76
N THR A 145 -10.03 5.52 1.96
CA THR A 145 -9.88 6.30 0.72
C THR A 145 -9.40 7.74 0.93
N SER A 146 -9.30 8.21 2.19
CA SER A 146 -8.68 9.50 2.52
C SER A 146 -7.14 9.42 2.58
N VAL A 147 -6.56 8.21 2.72
CA VAL A 147 -5.12 7.99 2.65
C VAL A 147 -4.73 7.85 1.18
N THR A 148 -4.24 8.94 0.60
CA THR A 148 -4.01 9.06 -0.84
C THR A 148 -2.66 9.68 -1.16
N ALA A 149 -2.15 9.37 -2.37
CA ALA A 149 -1.03 10.08 -2.98
C ALA A 149 -1.30 10.32 -4.47
N TYR A 150 -0.57 11.25 -5.06
CA TYR A 150 -0.76 11.67 -6.45
C TYR A 150 0.59 11.80 -7.16
N CYS A 151 0.59 11.42 -8.45
CA CYS A 151 1.65 11.74 -9.39
C CYS A 151 1.07 12.52 -10.57
N VAL A 152 1.72 13.61 -10.96
CA VAL A 152 1.40 14.35 -12.18
C VAL A 152 2.26 13.81 -13.30
N VAL A 153 1.64 13.25 -14.31
CA VAL A 153 2.30 12.74 -15.51
C VAL A 153 2.08 13.73 -16.66
N GLU A 154 3.18 14.29 -17.15
CA GLU A 154 3.20 15.11 -18.36
C GLU A 154 3.63 14.24 -19.53
N VAL A 155 2.78 14.09 -20.52
CA VAL A 155 3.12 13.41 -21.77
C VAL A 155 3.47 14.46 -22.82
N LEU A 156 4.74 14.48 -23.21
CA LEU A 156 5.25 15.39 -24.23
C LEU A 156 4.90 14.88 -25.63
N PRO A 157 4.81 15.76 -26.63
CA PRO A 157 4.70 15.33 -28.02
C PRO A 157 5.86 14.42 -28.40
N GLY A 158 5.56 13.34 -29.10
CA GLY A 158 6.57 12.49 -29.71
C GLY A 158 7.35 13.22 -30.83
N GLN A 159 8.48 12.64 -31.23
CA GLN A 159 9.23 13.19 -32.36
C GLN A 159 8.35 13.23 -33.61
N GLY A 160 8.35 14.38 -34.31
CA GLY A 160 7.63 14.57 -35.55
C GLY A 160 8.38 13.95 -36.73
N TYR A 161 7.63 13.27 -37.58
CA TYR A 161 8.11 12.73 -38.86
C TYR A 161 7.26 13.24 -40.01
N THR A 162 7.86 13.39 -41.20
CA THR A 162 7.14 13.66 -42.42
C THR A 162 7.02 12.35 -43.22
N VAL A 163 5.80 11.95 -43.48
CA VAL A 163 5.49 10.81 -44.38
C VAL A 163 5.18 11.36 -45.75
N THR A 164 6.01 11.03 -46.75
CA THR A 164 5.76 11.38 -48.16
C THR A 164 4.81 10.35 -48.76
N LEU A 165 3.83 10.82 -49.48
CA LEU A 165 2.81 9.99 -50.11
C LEU A 165 3.14 9.81 -51.61
N ASP A 166 3.20 8.55 -52.06
CA ASP A 166 3.38 8.21 -53.48
C ASP A 166 2.03 7.81 -54.09
N ALA A 167 1.61 8.54 -55.08
CA ALA A 167 0.36 8.30 -55.82
C ALA A 167 0.51 7.26 -56.93
N ASN A 168 1.70 6.61 -57.06
CA ASN A 168 1.99 5.55 -58.03
C ASN A 168 1.53 5.90 -59.48
N GLY A 169 1.89 7.12 -59.95
CA GLY A 169 1.57 7.63 -61.30
C GLY A 169 0.34 8.53 -61.38
N GLY A 170 -0.43 8.67 -60.28
CA GLY A 170 -1.50 9.66 -60.13
C GLY A 170 -0.99 10.95 -59.48
N THR A 171 -1.92 11.73 -58.92
CA THR A 171 -1.63 12.89 -58.07
C THR A 171 -2.27 12.69 -56.70
N VAL A 172 -1.54 13.06 -55.64
CA VAL A 172 -2.05 13.10 -54.26
C VAL A 172 -1.74 14.48 -53.68
N LYS A 173 -2.72 15.07 -53.00
CA LYS A 173 -2.56 16.36 -52.32
C LYS A 173 -3.23 16.29 -50.95
N PRO A 174 -2.51 16.70 -49.91
CA PRO A 174 -1.08 17.02 -49.89
C PRO A 174 -0.21 15.78 -50.22
N ASP A 175 1.01 16.01 -50.71
CA ASP A 175 1.99 14.98 -51.06
C ASP A 175 2.77 14.46 -49.86
N SER A 176 2.54 15.06 -48.70
CA SER A 176 3.14 14.67 -47.44
C SER A 176 2.24 15.01 -46.25
N VAL A 177 2.37 14.25 -45.19
CA VAL A 177 1.69 14.49 -43.91
C VAL A 177 2.70 14.44 -42.76
N SER A 178 2.53 15.33 -41.79
CA SER A 178 3.33 15.29 -40.57
C SER A 178 2.66 14.38 -39.56
N VAL A 179 3.44 13.47 -38.98
CA VAL A 179 2.99 12.53 -37.94
C VAL A 179 3.94 12.58 -36.71
N GLN A 180 3.41 12.32 -35.56
CA GLN A 180 4.22 12.21 -34.33
C GLN A 180 4.36 10.73 -33.95
N TYR A 181 5.53 10.37 -33.42
CA TYR A 181 5.77 9.03 -32.93
C TYR A 181 4.70 8.66 -31.88
N GLY A 182 4.14 7.45 -32.00
CA GLY A 182 3.11 6.96 -31.10
C GLY A 182 1.69 7.49 -31.37
N MET A 183 1.51 8.34 -32.39
CA MET A 183 0.20 8.89 -32.74
C MET A 183 -0.31 8.32 -34.10
N ALA A 184 -1.63 8.21 -34.22
CA ALA A 184 -2.24 7.78 -35.45
C ALA A 184 -2.00 8.83 -36.59
N VAL A 185 -1.73 8.36 -37.78
CA VAL A 185 -1.51 9.24 -38.96
C VAL A 185 -2.75 10.07 -39.33
N GLY A 186 -3.92 9.67 -38.87
CA GLY A 186 -5.19 10.29 -39.27
C GLY A 186 -5.66 9.83 -40.67
N GLN A 187 -6.59 10.58 -41.24
CA GLN A 187 -7.12 10.26 -42.55
C GLN A 187 -6.11 10.65 -43.64
N LEU A 188 -5.70 9.67 -44.45
CA LEU A 188 -4.84 9.94 -45.60
C LEU A 188 -5.63 10.51 -46.77
N PRO A 189 -5.02 11.42 -47.58
CA PRO A 189 -5.65 11.92 -48.79
C PRO A 189 -5.84 10.81 -49.83
N VAL A 190 -6.91 10.92 -50.62
CA VAL A 190 -7.23 9.96 -51.70
C VAL A 190 -6.54 10.43 -52.99
N PRO A 191 -5.79 9.55 -53.69
CA PRO A 191 -5.21 9.84 -54.97
C PRO A 191 -6.28 10.07 -56.06
N VAL A 192 -6.03 11.00 -57.00
CA VAL A 192 -6.84 11.27 -58.18
C VAL A 192 -6.03 11.08 -59.43
#